data_ef9cbb9d9ff6baa4d1ebe3aa210bd87e
#
_entry.id   ef9cbb9d9ff6baa4d1ebe3aa210bd87e
#
_cell.length_a   1.000
_cell.length_b   1.000
_cell.length_c   1.000
_cell.angle_alpha   90.00
_cell.angle_beta   90.00
_cell.angle_gamma   90.00
#
_symmetry.space_group_name_H-M   'P 1'
#
loop_
_entity.id
_entity.type
_entity.pdbx_description
1 polymer ?
#
loop_
_entity_poly.entity_id
_entity_poly.type
_entity_poly.pdbx_seq_one_letter_code
_entity_poly.pdbx_strand_id
1 'polypeptide(L)'
;MGIENAISVMNSGKLHRYNTDEGEISITSQLEVLFSKWQGAKYCLACTSGGVAIQLALRSSGVKPGDKVLANAFTLAPVPGAIENVGAKAVLIDINDNFHIDLNDLELKAKSSGSKFLLLSHMRGHMTNMDKLVNLCNSLNIKIIEDCAHTMGAKWAGKRSGNFGVVSAFSTQTYKHINSGEGGFLTTDDDEIIAKAIIHSGSYMLYGRHASSPSENIFDQVKLETANFSGRMDNLRSSVLIPQLEELDKKVTQWNKLYNVLNDNLKKQNGIFFPNRDSDEYFVGSSIQFRIDSLNNEQIKSFINNCKARGVELKWFGDEKPVAYTSRYDSWKYLDNIPRLANTLRILAKTFDMRIPLTFTVQDCNIISKIIIEELQKVQN
;
A
#
# COMPACT_ATOMS: atom_id res chain seq x y z
N MET A 1 18.50 2.68 -19.22
CA MET A 1 18.42 3.79 -18.22
C MET A 1 18.61 3.28 -16.78
N GLY A 2 17.74 2.51 -16.16
CA GLY A 2 17.94 2.08 -14.76
C GLY A 2 19.20 1.27 -14.48
N ILE A 3 19.61 0.40 -15.41
CA ILE A 3 20.86 -0.38 -15.30
C ILE A 3 22.07 0.54 -15.39
N GLU A 4 22.10 1.45 -16.32
CA GLU A 4 23.18 2.42 -16.51
C GLU A 4 23.35 3.32 -15.29
N ASN A 5 22.25 3.81 -14.71
CA ASN A 5 22.27 4.59 -13.49
C ASN A 5 22.83 3.78 -12.31
N ALA A 6 22.43 2.52 -12.16
CA ALA A 6 22.96 1.64 -11.11
C ALA A 6 24.46 1.37 -11.28
N ILE A 7 24.92 1.12 -12.51
CA ILE A 7 26.35 0.95 -12.82
C ILE A 7 27.14 2.22 -12.49
N SER A 8 26.60 3.40 -12.81
CA SER A 8 27.22 4.69 -12.47
C SER A 8 27.40 4.86 -10.97
N VAL A 9 26.36 4.53 -10.18
CA VAL A 9 26.43 4.58 -8.71
C VAL A 9 27.47 3.61 -8.16
N MET A 10 27.51 2.37 -8.67
CA MET A 10 28.49 1.38 -8.24
C MET A 10 29.93 1.81 -8.58
N ASN A 11 30.16 2.37 -9.77
CA ASN A 11 31.47 2.86 -10.18
C ASN A 11 31.94 4.06 -9.34
N SER A 12 31.02 4.91 -8.90
CA SER A 12 31.34 6.06 -8.04
C SER A 12 31.69 5.69 -6.61
N GLY A 13 31.24 4.51 -6.14
CA GLY A 13 31.32 4.09 -4.74
C GLY A 13 30.43 4.87 -3.77
N LYS A 14 29.65 5.87 -4.26
CA LYS A 14 28.76 6.72 -3.44
C LYS A 14 27.43 6.01 -3.14
N LEU A 15 27.48 4.86 -2.44
CA LEU A 15 26.30 4.05 -2.14
C LEU A 15 25.41 4.67 -1.06
N HIS A 16 26.01 5.24 0.00
CA HIS A 16 25.30 5.84 1.11
C HIS A 16 24.73 7.20 0.74
N ARG A 17 23.45 7.48 1.08
CA ARG A 17 22.76 8.72 0.67
C ARG A 17 23.45 10.03 1.09
N TYR A 18 24.27 10.02 2.14
CA TYR A 18 25.01 11.19 2.61
C TYR A 18 26.47 11.19 2.14
N ASN A 19 26.90 10.22 1.33
CA ASN A 19 28.21 10.24 0.67
C ASN A 19 28.11 11.10 -0.59
N THR A 20 28.25 12.41 -0.42
CA THR A 20 28.16 13.43 -1.47
C THR A 20 29.30 14.43 -1.28
N ASP A 21 29.75 15.00 -2.38
CA ASP A 21 30.67 16.13 -2.35
C ASP A 21 29.94 17.41 -1.90
N GLU A 22 30.70 18.48 -1.66
CA GLU A 22 30.12 19.78 -1.26
C GLU A 22 29.24 20.33 -2.40
N GLY A 23 27.98 20.69 -2.06
CA GLY A 23 27.01 21.16 -3.03
C GLY A 23 26.35 20.07 -3.90
N GLU A 24 26.76 18.82 -3.79
CA GLU A 24 26.15 17.71 -4.52
C GLU A 24 24.84 17.24 -3.87
N ILE A 25 23.79 17.10 -4.67
CA ILE A 25 22.53 16.48 -4.24
C ILE A 25 22.60 14.99 -4.51
N SER A 26 22.41 14.15 -3.47
CA SER A 26 22.42 12.70 -3.60
C SER A 26 21.31 12.21 -4.53
N ILE A 27 21.51 11.06 -5.18
CA ILE A 27 20.50 10.44 -6.05
C ILE A 27 19.22 10.14 -5.26
N THR A 28 19.34 9.75 -3.98
CA THR A 28 18.19 9.56 -3.11
C THR A 28 17.41 10.85 -2.88
N SER A 29 18.09 11.97 -2.63
CA SER A 29 17.42 13.27 -2.51
C SER A 29 16.79 13.75 -3.82
N GLN A 30 17.41 13.48 -4.97
CA GLN A 30 16.82 13.74 -6.29
C GLN A 30 15.52 12.94 -6.47
N LEU A 31 15.53 11.65 -6.15
CA LEU A 31 14.35 10.79 -6.21
C LEU A 31 13.22 11.31 -5.29
N GLU A 32 13.56 11.75 -4.08
CA GLU A 32 12.58 12.33 -3.12
C GLU A 32 11.89 13.56 -3.71
N VAL A 33 12.64 14.47 -4.33
CA VAL A 33 12.09 15.66 -5.01
C VAL A 33 11.21 15.28 -6.21
N LEU A 34 11.67 14.33 -7.02
CA LEU A 34 10.89 13.85 -8.18
C LEU A 34 9.60 13.18 -7.76
N PHE A 35 9.65 12.33 -6.71
CA PHE A 35 8.48 11.62 -6.22
C PHE A 35 7.49 12.58 -5.55
N SER A 36 7.94 13.52 -4.70
CA SER A 36 7.06 14.51 -4.08
C SER A 36 6.32 15.36 -5.12
N LYS A 37 7.04 15.80 -6.16
CA LYS A 37 6.44 16.55 -7.28
C LYS A 37 5.42 15.70 -8.05
N TRP A 38 5.76 14.46 -8.39
CA TRP A 38 4.85 13.55 -9.10
C TRP A 38 3.61 13.22 -8.25
N GLN A 39 3.80 12.99 -6.96
CA GLN A 39 2.72 12.68 -6.00
C GLN A 39 1.83 13.90 -5.72
N GLY A 40 2.36 15.12 -5.84
CA GLY A 40 1.68 16.35 -5.46
C GLY A 40 1.68 16.57 -3.94
N ALA A 41 2.74 16.12 -3.27
CA ALA A 41 3.00 16.35 -1.85
C ALA A 41 4.17 17.32 -1.68
N LYS A 42 4.19 18.07 -0.60
CA LYS A 42 5.27 19.03 -0.30
C LYS A 42 6.60 18.32 -0.05
N TYR A 43 6.56 17.19 0.66
CA TYR A 43 7.75 16.46 1.09
C TYR A 43 7.67 14.97 0.77
N CYS A 44 8.84 14.36 0.55
CA CYS A 44 9.03 12.93 0.43
C CYS A 44 10.30 12.50 1.16
N LEU A 45 10.24 11.35 1.84
CA LEU A 45 11.38 10.65 2.41
C LEU A 45 11.45 9.23 1.85
N ALA A 46 12.59 8.85 1.27
CA ALA A 46 12.85 7.50 0.80
C ALA A 46 13.36 6.61 1.94
N CYS A 47 12.72 5.45 2.11
CA CYS A 47 12.92 4.51 3.22
C CYS A 47 13.37 3.13 2.72
N THR A 48 13.90 2.30 3.63
CA THR A 48 14.35 0.93 3.32
C THR A 48 13.23 -0.02 2.91
N SER A 49 11.98 0.23 3.32
CA SER A 49 10.81 -0.57 2.94
C SER A 49 9.50 0.20 3.17
N GLY A 50 8.41 -0.28 2.57
CA GLY A 50 7.07 0.23 2.87
C GLY A 50 6.66 0.06 4.33
N GLY A 51 7.06 -1.06 4.96
CA GLY A 51 6.81 -1.30 6.39
C GLY A 51 7.51 -0.28 7.29
N VAL A 52 8.76 0.09 6.97
CA VAL A 52 9.48 1.16 7.66
C VAL A 52 8.82 2.51 7.41
N ALA A 53 8.38 2.79 6.18
CA ALA A 53 7.63 4.01 5.87
C ALA A 53 6.36 4.15 6.72
N ILE A 54 5.60 3.06 6.92
CA ILE A 54 4.41 3.06 7.80
C ILE A 54 4.81 3.30 9.27
N GLN A 55 5.86 2.66 9.78
CA GLN A 55 6.32 2.88 11.15
C GLN A 55 6.78 4.33 11.37
N LEU A 56 7.50 4.89 10.41
CA LEU A 56 7.90 6.31 10.44
C LEU A 56 6.67 7.22 10.42
N ALA A 57 5.70 6.94 9.55
CA ALA A 57 4.45 7.71 9.45
C ALA A 57 3.67 7.70 10.79
N LEU A 58 3.52 6.53 11.43
CA LEU A 58 2.87 6.40 12.73
C LEU A 58 3.60 7.22 13.80
N ARG A 59 4.91 7.02 13.96
CA ARG A 59 5.72 7.73 14.99
C ARG A 59 5.71 9.25 14.76
N SER A 60 5.93 9.68 13.53
CA SER A 60 6.02 11.11 13.20
C SER A 60 4.67 11.82 13.32
N SER A 61 3.54 11.11 13.15
CA SER A 61 2.20 11.64 13.40
C SER A 61 1.83 11.76 14.88
N GLY A 62 2.69 11.27 15.76
CA GLY A 62 2.51 11.37 17.20
C GLY A 62 1.92 10.14 17.89
N VAL A 63 1.85 8.98 17.20
CA VAL A 63 1.45 7.70 17.80
C VAL A 63 2.50 7.29 18.83
N LYS A 64 2.05 6.97 20.05
CA LYS A 64 2.88 6.56 21.19
C LYS A 64 2.59 5.11 21.58
N PRO A 65 3.52 4.46 22.29
CA PRO A 65 3.25 3.16 22.89
C PRO A 65 1.99 3.18 23.75
N GLY A 66 1.13 2.18 23.57
CA GLY A 66 -0.17 2.06 24.25
C GLY A 66 -1.35 2.76 23.53
N ASP A 67 -1.09 3.63 22.56
CA ASP A 67 -2.17 4.24 21.76
C ASP A 67 -2.94 3.18 20.95
N LYS A 68 -4.23 3.42 20.73
CA LYS A 68 -5.05 2.62 19.84
C LYS A 68 -5.02 3.23 18.44
N VAL A 69 -4.81 2.39 17.42
CA VAL A 69 -4.81 2.78 16.01
C VAL A 69 -5.84 1.94 15.27
N LEU A 70 -6.83 2.61 14.66
CA LEU A 70 -7.84 1.97 13.82
C LEU A 70 -7.17 1.49 12.50
N ALA A 71 -7.55 0.30 12.01
CA ALA A 71 -7.07 -0.22 10.73
C ALA A 71 -8.08 -1.17 10.12
N ASN A 72 -8.28 -1.13 8.80
CA ASN A 72 -9.18 -2.08 8.13
C ASN A 72 -8.61 -3.50 8.13
N ALA A 73 -9.47 -4.49 8.34
CA ALA A 73 -9.07 -5.90 8.51
C ALA A 73 -8.70 -6.58 7.18
N PHE A 74 -9.14 -6.05 6.04
CA PHE A 74 -8.62 -6.48 4.74
C PHE A 74 -7.37 -5.68 4.42
N THR A 75 -6.23 -6.23 4.81
CA THR A 75 -4.90 -5.68 4.56
C THR A 75 -3.85 -6.79 4.63
N LEU A 76 -2.57 -6.46 4.43
CA LEU A 76 -1.46 -7.38 4.62
C LEU A 76 -0.89 -7.28 6.03
N ALA A 77 -0.34 -8.38 6.54
CA ALA A 77 0.26 -8.48 7.87
C ALA A 77 1.26 -7.36 8.26
N PRO A 78 2.06 -6.77 7.33
CA PRO A 78 2.92 -5.64 7.68
C PRO A 78 2.21 -4.39 8.19
N VAL A 79 0.91 -4.21 7.86
CA VAL A 79 0.15 -3.01 8.27
C VAL A 79 -0.18 -3.05 9.76
N PRO A 80 -0.92 -4.03 10.30
CA PRO A 80 -1.09 -4.15 11.75
C PRO A 80 0.24 -4.45 12.47
N GLY A 81 1.17 -5.15 11.81
CA GLY A 81 2.51 -5.36 12.34
C GLY A 81 3.29 -4.06 12.58
N ALA A 82 3.12 -3.05 11.73
CA ALA A 82 3.73 -1.74 11.95
C ALA A 82 3.13 -1.02 13.17
N ILE A 83 1.80 -1.18 13.41
CA ILE A 83 1.14 -0.64 14.61
C ILE A 83 1.74 -1.26 15.87
N GLU A 84 1.84 -2.59 15.92
CA GLU A 84 2.43 -3.29 17.08
C GLU A 84 3.91 -2.95 17.26
N ASN A 85 4.67 -2.83 16.18
CA ASN A 85 6.11 -2.49 16.24
C ASN A 85 6.40 -1.06 16.72
N VAL A 86 5.44 -0.15 16.68
CA VAL A 86 5.58 1.17 17.33
C VAL A 86 5.08 1.17 18.78
N GLY A 87 4.66 0.00 19.29
CA GLY A 87 4.12 -0.20 20.63
C GLY A 87 2.65 0.20 20.80
N ALA A 88 1.97 0.52 19.70
CA ALA A 88 0.54 0.83 19.69
C ALA A 88 -0.30 -0.45 19.57
N LYS A 89 -1.62 -0.33 19.72
CA LYS A 89 -2.58 -1.44 19.65
C LYS A 89 -3.51 -1.28 18.46
N ALA A 90 -3.57 -2.29 17.59
CA ALA A 90 -4.47 -2.28 16.45
C ALA A 90 -5.93 -2.50 16.87
N VAL A 91 -6.82 -1.66 16.36
CA VAL A 91 -8.28 -1.82 16.46
C VAL A 91 -8.82 -2.10 15.06
N LEU A 92 -9.12 -3.36 14.79
CA LEU A 92 -9.52 -3.78 13.45
C LEU A 92 -10.96 -3.41 13.12
N ILE A 93 -11.15 -2.82 11.93
CA ILE A 93 -12.44 -2.38 11.38
C ILE A 93 -12.89 -3.39 10.32
N ASP A 94 -14.18 -3.73 10.32
CA ASP A 94 -14.79 -4.59 9.31
C ASP A 94 -14.75 -3.95 7.92
N ILE A 95 -15.05 -4.74 6.88
CA ILE A 95 -15.13 -4.27 5.50
C ILE A 95 -16.53 -4.46 4.92
N ASN A 96 -16.84 -3.73 3.86
CA ASN A 96 -18.04 -3.90 3.07
C ASN A 96 -17.80 -4.79 1.82
N ASP A 97 -18.86 -5.07 1.06
CA ASP A 97 -18.82 -5.93 -0.12
C ASP A 97 -17.91 -5.44 -1.26
N ASN A 98 -17.52 -4.17 -1.23
CA ASN A 98 -16.57 -3.58 -2.18
C ASN A 98 -15.10 -3.65 -1.71
N PHE A 99 -14.82 -4.43 -0.67
CA PHE A 99 -13.49 -4.54 -0.03
C PHE A 99 -13.01 -3.26 0.66
N HIS A 100 -13.89 -2.28 0.83
CA HIS A 100 -13.58 -1.02 1.50
C HIS A 100 -13.80 -1.15 3.01
N ILE A 101 -13.10 -0.32 3.79
CA ILE A 101 -13.38 -0.14 5.20
C ILE A 101 -14.87 0.22 5.42
N ASP A 102 -15.52 -0.42 6.38
CA ASP A 102 -16.92 -0.09 6.75
C ASP A 102 -16.94 1.17 7.60
N LEU A 103 -17.54 2.24 7.06
CA LEU A 103 -17.57 3.54 7.73
C LEU A 103 -18.44 3.54 8.99
N ASN A 104 -19.47 2.70 9.06
CA ASN A 104 -20.30 2.58 10.26
C ASN A 104 -19.53 1.89 11.40
N ASP A 105 -18.83 0.79 11.08
CA ASP A 105 -17.97 0.11 12.05
C ASP A 105 -16.80 0.98 12.49
N LEU A 106 -16.22 1.77 11.55
CA LEU A 106 -15.21 2.78 11.85
C LEU A 106 -15.70 3.78 12.88
N GLU A 107 -16.89 4.35 12.68
CA GLU A 107 -17.48 5.34 13.60
C GLU A 107 -17.70 4.73 15.00
N LEU A 108 -18.31 3.54 15.06
CA LEU A 108 -18.57 2.83 16.32
C LEU A 108 -17.28 2.54 17.09
N LYS A 109 -16.27 2.00 16.40
CA LYS A 109 -14.99 1.65 17.03
C LYS A 109 -14.14 2.85 17.38
N ALA A 110 -14.21 3.91 16.60
CA ALA A 110 -13.56 5.17 16.93
C ALA A 110 -14.09 5.73 18.27
N LYS A 111 -15.42 5.80 18.41
CA LYS A 111 -16.08 6.27 19.63
C LYS A 111 -15.79 5.38 20.84
N SER A 112 -15.86 4.06 20.68
CA SER A 112 -15.67 3.10 21.78
C SER A 112 -14.20 2.93 22.18
N SER A 113 -13.26 3.06 21.25
CA SER A 113 -11.83 2.91 21.54
C SER A 113 -11.17 4.21 22.00
N GLY A 114 -11.73 5.36 21.65
CA GLY A 114 -11.13 6.68 21.85
C GLY A 114 -9.90 6.94 20.97
N SER A 115 -9.69 6.12 19.92
CA SER A 115 -8.55 6.27 19.01
C SER A 115 -8.55 7.63 18.31
N LYS A 116 -7.35 8.17 18.13
CA LYS A 116 -7.11 9.42 17.39
C LYS A 116 -6.43 9.19 16.04
N PHE A 117 -6.19 7.94 15.67
CA PHE A 117 -5.44 7.57 14.47
C PHE A 117 -6.15 6.48 13.69
N LEU A 118 -6.16 6.63 12.38
CA LEU A 118 -6.57 5.60 11.41
C LEU A 118 -5.38 5.32 10.48
N LEU A 119 -4.87 4.09 10.47
CA LEU A 119 -4.02 3.58 9.42
C LEU A 119 -4.89 2.93 8.36
N LEU A 120 -5.20 3.68 7.32
CA LEU A 120 -6.05 3.25 6.20
C LEU A 120 -5.22 2.52 5.16
N SER A 121 -5.41 1.23 5.01
CA SER A 121 -4.78 0.46 3.93
C SER A 121 -5.69 0.41 2.70
N HIS A 122 -5.22 0.94 1.58
CA HIS A 122 -5.87 0.81 0.27
C HIS A 122 -5.55 -0.55 -0.35
N MET A 123 -5.95 -1.62 0.35
CA MET A 123 -5.60 -2.99 0.00
C MET A 123 -6.00 -3.32 -1.44
N ARG A 124 -5.04 -3.85 -2.22
CA ARG A 124 -5.23 -4.24 -3.62
C ARG A 124 -5.75 -3.12 -4.54
N GLY A 125 -5.57 -1.87 -4.15
CA GLY A 125 -5.98 -0.73 -4.95
C GLY A 125 -7.47 -0.38 -4.81
N HIS A 126 -8.16 -0.89 -3.79
CA HIS A 126 -9.55 -0.51 -3.50
C HIS A 126 -9.57 0.73 -2.61
N MET A 127 -9.94 1.86 -3.20
CA MET A 127 -10.15 3.12 -2.45
C MET A 127 -11.61 3.22 -2.02
N THR A 128 -11.84 3.49 -0.74
CA THR A 128 -13.17 3.84 -0.25
C THR A 128 -13.60 5.23 -0.77
N ASN A 129 -14.86 5.59 -0.57
CA ASN A 129 -15.28 6.98 -0.81
C ASN A 129 -14.51 7.91 0.13
N MET A 130 -13.48 8.57 -0.43
CA MET A 130 -12.53 9.36 0.37
C MET A 130 -13.17 10.60 0.95
N ASP A 131 -14.16 11.21 0.29
CA ASP A 131 -14.87 12.38 0.82
C ASP A 131 -15.66 12.01 2.09
N LYS A 132 -16.39 10.90 2.06
CA LYS A 132 -17.13 10.41 3.22
C LYS A 132 -16.21 10.02 4.37
N LEU A 133 -15.10 9.33 4.05
CA LEU A 133 -14.12 8.91 5.04
C LEU A 133 -13.46 10.13 5.73
N VAL A 134 -12.96 11.09 4.93
CA VAL A 134 -12.29 12.29 5.45
C VAL A 134 -13.25 13.10 6.31
N ASN A 135 -14.48 13.31 5.85
CA ASN A 135 -15.50 14.04 6.63
C ASN A 135 -15.79 13.35 7.96
N LEU A 136 -15.93 12.01 7.96
CA LEU A 136 -16.14 11.24 9.19
C LEU A 136 -14.93 11.35 10.13
N CYS A 137 -13.72 11.15 9.64
CA CYS A 137 -12.51 11.26 10.46
C CYS A 137 -12.34 12.67 11.04
N ASN A 138 -12.60 13.71 10.26
CA ASN A 138 -12.55 15.10 10.73
C ASN A 138 -13.57 15.35 11.86
N SER A 139 -14.81 14.85 11.73
CA SER A 139 -15.83 15.00 12.75
C SER A 139 -15.49 14.30 14.07
N LEU A 140 -14.65 13.26 14.00
CA LEU A 140 -14.17 12.47 15.14
C LEU A 140 -12.77 12.87 15.63
N ASN A 141 -12.14 13.90 15.03
CA ASN A 141 -10.77 14.31 15.29
C ASN A 141 -9.75 13.16 15.12
N ILE A 142 -9.89 12.36 14.07
CA ILE A 142 -9.01 11.25 13.73
C ILE A 142 -8.03 11.69 12.65
N LYS A 143 -6.74 11.52 12.89
CA LYS A 143 -5.68 11.68 11.89
C LYS A 143 -5.63 10.44 11.01
N ILE A 144 -5.74 10.62 9.70
CA ILE A 144 -5.63 9.56 8.70
C ILE A 144 -4.15 9.42 8.31
N ILE A 145 -3.64 8.19 8.37
CA ILE A 145 -2.35 7.76 7.83
C ILE A 145 -2.68 6.79 6.70
N GLU A 146 -2.21 7.05 5.47
CA GLU A 146 -2.56 6.22 4.33
C GLU A 146 -1.45 5.20 4.01
N ASP A 147 -1.79 3.91 3.96
CA ASP A 147 -0.98 2.88 3.32
C ASP A 147 -1.36 2.78 1.84
N CYS A 148 -0.52 3.37 1.01
CA CYS A 148 -0.66 3.45 -0.44
C CYS A 148 0.19 2.42 -1.20
N ALA A 149 0.59 1.32 -0.55
CA ALA A 149 1.44 0.30 -1.16
C ALA A 149 0.81 -0.37 -2.41
N HIS A 150 -0.49 -0.21 -2.64
CA HIS A 150 -1.22 -0.74 -3.80
C HIS A 150 -1.94 0.33 -4.64
N THR A 151 -1.73 1.61 -4.34
CA THR A 151 -2.43 2.73 -5.02
C THR A 151 -1.50 3.78 -5.60
N MET A 152 -0.21 3.47 -5.78
CA MET A 152 0.71 4.41 -6.41
C MET A 152 0.26 4.72 -7.86
N GLY A 153 -0.27 5.93 -8.06
CA GLY A 153 -0.90 6.38 -9.31
C GLY A 153 -2.43 6.45 -9.31
N ALA A 154 -3.10 5.85 -8.31
CA ALA A 154 -4.54 5.97 -8.17
C ALA A 154 -4.96 7.38 -7.71
N LYS A 155 -6.20 7.76 -8.07
CA LYS A 155 -6.77 9.07 -7.71
C LYS A 155 -8.23 8.92 -7.28
N TRP A 156 -8.66 9.84 -6.45
CA TRP A 156 -10.06 10.07 -6.12
C TRP A 156 -10.41 11.52 -6.44
N ALA A 157 -11.43 11.76 -7.27
CA ALA A 157 -11.81 13.09 -7.76
C ALA A 157 -10.61 13.91 -8.29
N GLY A 158 -9.69 13.24 -9.00
CA GLY A 158 -8.48 13.85 -9.56
C GLY A 158 -7.30 13.99 -8.58
N LYS A 159 -7.48 13.87 -7.26
CA LYS A 159 -6.43 13.94 -6.23
C LYS A 159 -5.79 12.57 -6.03
N ARG A 160 -4.46 12.48 -6.05
CA ARG A 160 -3.76 11.19 -5.87
C ARG A 160 -3.99 10.61 -4.48
N SER A 161 -4.10 9.27 -4.38
CA SER A 161 -4.09 8.55 -3.11
C SER A 161 -2.81 8.88 -2.34
N GLY A 162 -2.89 8.96 -1.04
CA GLY A 162 -1.77 9.40 -0.19
C GLY A 162 -1.76 10.89 0.12
N ASN A 163 -2.73 11.66 -0.42
CA ASN A 163 -2.86 13.09 -0.13
C ASN A 163 -4.14 13.43 0.64
N PHE A 164 -4.85 12.43 1.19
CA PHE A 164 -6.09 12.62 1.94
C PHE A 164 -5.86 12.63 3.45
N GLY A 165 -4.80 11.94 3.91
CA GLY A 165 -4.38 11.93 5.29
C GLY A 165 -3.30 12.97 5.61
N VAL A 166 -2.80 12.96 6.85
CA VAL A 166 -1.71 13.83 7.30
C VAL A 166 -0.35 13.33 6.80
N VAL A 167 -0.23 12.03 6.49
CA VAL A 167 0.98 11.39 5.99
C VAL A 167 0.61 10.10 5.27
N SER A 168 1.40 9.71 4.29
CA SER A 168 1.21 8.45 3.58
C SER A 168 2.51 7.66 3.41
N ALA A 169 2.35 6.35 3.24
CA ALA A 169 3.43 5.40 3.01
C ALA A 169 3.22 4.62 1.71
N PHE A 170 4.30 4.44 0.96
CA PHE A 170 4.34 3.68 -0.29
C PHE A 170 5.40 2.60 -0.21
N SER A 171 5.27 1.57 -1.03
CA SER A 171 6.25 0.48 -1.11
C SER A 171 6.83 0.39 -2.52
N THR A 172 8.14 0.15 -2.61
CA THR A 172 8.85 -0.16 -3.85
C THR A 172 9.46 -1.56 -3.82
N GLN A 173 8.85 -2.47 -3.05
CA GLN A 173 9.19 -3.90 -3.04
C GLN A 173 8.90 -4.49 -4.43
N THR A 174 9.61 -5.54 -4.82
CA THR A 174 9.61 -6.17 -6.16
C THR A 174 8.25 -6.27 -6.86
N TYR A 175 7.19 -6.44 -6.09
CA TYR A 175 5.84 -6.62 -6.63
C TYR A 175 4.99 -5.35 -6.64
N LYS A 176 5.58 -4.16 -6.55
CA LYS A 176 4.86 -2.89 -6.58
C LYS A 176 4.96 -2.21 -7.95
N HIS A 177 4.32 -1.07 -8.09
CA HIS A 177 4.18 -0.36 -9.38
C HIS A 177 5.52 0.16 -9.95
N ILE A 178 6.40 0.58 -9.05
CA ILE A 178 7.85 0.73 -9.31
C ILE A 178 8.59 -0.09 -8.25
N ASN A 179 9.75 -0.64 -8.59
CA ASN A 179 10.44 -1.51 -7.66
C ASN A 179 11.97 -1.37 -7.70
N SER A 180 12.56 -1.55 -6.52
CA SER A 180 14.00 -1.60 -6.30
C SER A 180 14.42 -2.86 -5.51
N GLY A 181 13.64 -3.93 -5.59
CA GLY A 181 13.77 -5.10 -4.74
C GLY A 181 13.09 -4.87 -3.39
N GLU A 182 13.62 -3.98 -2.59
CA GLU A 182 13.05 -3.45 -1.36
C GLU A 182 13.13 -1.93 -1.35
N GLY A 183 12.19 -1.26 -0.67
CA GLY A 183 12.15 0.19 -0.53
C GLY A 183 10.74 0.71 -0.25
N GLY A 184 10.66 2.00 0.02
CA GLY A 184 9.40 2.70 0.23
C GLY A 184 9.58 4.20 0.29
N PHE A 185 8.45 4.92 0.31
CA PHE A 185 8.41 6.37 0.50
C PHE A 185 7.43 6.72 1.60
N LEU A 186 7.72 7.81 2.30
CA LEU A 186 6.78 8.54 3.14
C LEU A 186 6.57 9.91 2.48
N THR A 187 5.30 10.35 2.36
CA THR A 187 4.99 11.71 1.87
C THR A 187 4.05 12.44 2.81
N THR A 188 4.23 13.75 2.93
CA THR A 188 3.41 14.63 3.77
C THR A 188 3.56 16.09 3.34
N ASP A 189 2.59 16.93 3.69
CA ASP A 189 2.69 18.40 3.56
C ASP A 189 3.07 19.06 4.89
N ASP A 190 3.13 18.30 5.98
CA ASP A 190 3.38 18.79 7.34
C ASP A 190 4.89 18.86 7.63
N ASP A 191 5.34 20.06 8.02
CA ASP A 191 6.75 20.36 8.27
C ASP A 191 7.31 19.58 9.47
N GLU A 192 6.52 19.41 10.54
CA GLU A 192 6.95 18.71 11.74
C GLU A 192 6.99 17.20 11.53
N ILE A 193 5.99 16.65 10.82
CA ILE A 193 5.93 15.23 10.49
C ILE A 193 7.15 14.83 9.65
N ILE A 194 7.48 15.60 8.61
CA ILE A 194 8.64 15.25 7.78
C ILE A 194 9.96 15.41 8.53
N ALA A 195 10.12 16.46 9.35
CA ALA A 195 11.32 16.64 10.16
C ALA A 195 11.54 15.46 11.11
N LYS A 196 10.51 15.04 11.85
CA LYS A 196 10.53 13.85 12.72
C LYS A 196 10.84 12.59 11.93
N ALA A 197 10.22 12.39 10.75
CA ALA A 197 10.45 11.22 9.91
C ALA A 197 11.92 11.15 9.43
N ILE A 198 12.49 12.26 8.99
CA ILE A 198 13.90 12.36 8.59
C ILE A 198 14.83 11.99 9.76
N ILE A 199 14.59 12.51 10.97
CA ILE A 199 15.39 12.19 12.14
C ILE A 199 15.22 10.72 12.52
N HIS A 200 14.00 10.21 12.63
CA HIS A 200 13.70 8.80 12.90
C HIS A 200 14.41 7.86 11.92
N SER A 201 14.50 8.24 10.64
CA SER A 201 15.19 7.43 9.63
C SER A 201 16.70 7.34 9.82
N GLY A 202 17.29 8.15 10.72
CA GLY A 202 18.71 8.12 11.04
C GLY A 202 19.54 9.13 10.24
N SER A 203 19.16 10.41 10.28
CA SER A 203 19.83 11.47 9.50
C SER A 203 21.21 11.89 10.04
N TYR A 204 21.59 11.51 11.26
CA TYR A 204 22.86 11.90 11.89
C TYR A 204 23.13 13.42 11.88
N MET A 205 22.10 14.25 12.10
CA MET A 205 22.15 15.72 11.98
C MET A 205 22.48 16.23 10.55
N LEU A 206 22.44 15.33 9.53
CA LEU A 206 22.67 15.69 8.13
C LEU A 206 21.36 16.01 7.39
N TYR A 207 20.33 16.47 8.11
CA TYR A 207 19.03 16.78 7.55
C TYR A 207 19.07 17.90 6.51
N GLY A 208 20.01 18.84 6.58
CA GLY A 208 20.25 19.84 5.54
C GLY A 208 20.68 19.28 4.18
N ARG A 209 21.06 17.97 4.11
CA ARG A 209 21.34 17.26 2.85
C ARG A 209 20.11 16.63 2.20
N HIS A 210 18.93 16.79 2.80
CA HIS A 210 17.66 16.41 2.19
C HIS A 210 17.11 17.56 1.37
N ALA A 211 17.05 17.42 0.05
CA ALA A 211 16.48 18.44 -0.82
C ALA A 211 14.95 18.58 -0.69
N SER A 212 14.28 17.52 -0.17
CA SER A 212 12.86 17.49 0.18
C SER A 212 12.70 17.58 1.71
N SER A 213 13.03 18.71 2.32
CA SER A 213 12.98 18.93 3.76
C SER A 213 12.49 20.32 4.13
N PRO A 214 11.95 20.52 5.34
CA PRO A 214 11.59 21.85 5.84
C PRO A 214 12.83 22.64 6.23
N SER A 215 12.62 23.88 6.63
CA SER A 215 13.68 24.76 7.12
C SER A 215 14.31 24.25 8.42
N GLU A 216 15.56 24.62 8.67
CA GLU A 216 16.38 24.12 9.80
C GLU A 216 15.76 24.36 11.17
N ASN A 217 15.08 25.50 11.36
CA ASN A 217 14.41 25.83 12.62
C ASN A 217 13.32 24.82 13.03
N ILE A 218 12.72 24.10 12.08
CA ILE A 218 11.75 23.04 12.40
C ILE A 218 12.48 21.85 13.02
N PHE A 219 13.65 21.48 12.48
CA PHE A 219 14.46 20.42 13.06
C PHE A 219 14.93 20.77 14.48
N ASP A 220 15.28 22.03 14.74
CA ASP A 220 15.71 22.50 16.05
C ASP A 220 14.67 22.26 17.14
N GLN A 221 13.39 22.31 16.79
CA GLN A 221 12.28 22.07 17.72
C GLN A 221 12.10 20.60 18.09
N VAL A 222 12.51 19.67 17.21
CA VAL A 222 12.17 18.24 17.38
C VAL A 222 13.39 17.32 17.49
N LYS A 223 14.61 17.78 17.17
CA LYS A 223 15.79 16.92 17.01
C LYS A 223 16.24 16.22 18.29
N LEU A 224 16.04 16.84 19.46
CA LEU A 224 16.44 16.27 20.74
C LEU A 224 15.39 15.34 21.36
N GLU A 225 14.14 15.41 20.89
CA GLU A 225 13.03 14.59 21.37
C GLU A 225 12.71 13.40 20.46
N THR A 226 13.34 13.35 19.29
CA THR A 226 13.06 12.34 18.25
C THR A 226 14.18 11.30 18.21
N ALA A 227 13.88 10.09 18.71
CA ALA A 227 14.80 8.95 18.65
C ALA A 227 15.03 8.51 17.20
N ASN A 228 16.25 8.17 16.82
CA ASN A 228 16.58 7.72 15.49
C ASN A 228 16.94 6.23 15.41
N PHE A 229 16.76 5.64 14.23
CA PHE A 229 17.23 4.30 13.88
C PHE A 229 17.60 4.27 12.39
N SER A 230 18.04 3.13 11.84
CA SER A 230 18.51 3.07 10.46
C SER A 230 17.42 2.58 9.50
N GLY A 231 16.72 3.53 8.87
CA GLY A 231 15.62 3.26 7.93
C GLY A 231 15.77 3.94 6.56
N ARG A 232 16.98 4.42 6.22
CA ARG A 232 17.27 5.20 5.00
C ARG A 232 17.36 4.32 3.76
N MET A 233 16.84 4.81 2.63
CA MET A 233 17.16 4.24 1.32
C MET A 233 18.58 4.67 0.89
N ASP A 234 19.26 3.81 0.15
CA ASP A 234 20.56 4.06 -0.46
C ASP A 234 20.45 4.63 -1.89
N ASN A 235 21.58 5.14 -2.41
CA ASN A 235 21.63 5.71 -3.75
C ASN A 235 21.44 4.66 -4.86
N LEU A 236 21.83 3.42 -4.64
CA LEU A 236 21.70 2.36 -5.64
C LEU A 236 20.24 2.05 -5.94
N ARG A 237 19.42 1.81 -4.90
CA ARG A 237 17.97 1.61 -5.06
C ARG A 237 17.29 2.82 -5.67
N SER A 238 17.68 4.02 -5.25
CA SER A 238 17.13 5.27 -5.76
C SER A 238 17.41 5.44 -7.25
N SER A 239 18.61 5.08 -7.72
CA SER A 239 18.99 5.18 -9.14
C SER A 239 18.15 4.29 -10.06
N VAL A 240 17.72 3.14 -9.56
CA VAL A 240 16.84 2.20 -10.29
C VAL A 240 15.40 2.70 -10.34
N LEU A 241 14.96 3.48 -9.35
CA LEU A 241 13.58 3.96 -9.24
C LEU A 241 13.28 5.18 -10.10
N ILE A 242 14.24 6.09 -10.29
CA ILE A 242 14.04 7.34 -11.04
C ILE A 242 13.43 7.09 -12.43
N PRO A 243 14.04 6.28 -13.33
CA PRO A 243 13.46 6.06 -14.66
C PRO A 243 12.15 5.28 -14.65
N GLN A 244 11.87 4.51 -13.60
CA GLN A 244 10.58 3.84 -13.45
C GLN A 244 9.46 4.81 -13.06
N LEU A 245 9.79 5.86 -12.30
CA LEU A 245 8.84 6.91 -11.92
C LEU A 245 8.40 7.73 -13.15
N GLU A 246 9.32 8.02 -14.06
CA GLU A 246 9.03 8.76 -15.31
C GLU A 246 8.00 8.03 -16.19
N GLU A 247 8.02 6.69 -16.19
CA GLU A 247 7.14 5.84 -16.99
C GLU A 247 5.85 5.41 -16.24
N LEU A 248 5.69 5.79 -14.97
CA LEU A 248 4.67 5.21 -14.11
C LEU A 248 3.24 5.48 -14.60
N ASP A 249 2.92 6.69 -15.04
CA ASP A 249 1.56 7.03 -15.50
C ASP A 249 1.18 6.25 -16.79
N LYS A 250 2.15 5.99 -17.68
CA LYS A 250 1.95 5.10 -18.84
C LYS A 250 1.69 3.65 -18.40
N LYS A 251 2.46 3.16 -17.42
CA LYS A 251 2.28 1.82 -16.85
C LYS A 251 0.90 1.66 -16.20
N VAL A 252 0.43 2.67 -15.47
CA VAL A 252 -0.93 2.67 -14.91
C VAL A 252 -1.98 2.53 -16.00
N THR A 253 -1.87 3.29 -17.08
CA THR A 253 -2.78 3.18 -18.24
C THR A 253 -2.78 1.77 -18.85
N GLN A 254 -1.59 1.16 -18.96
CA GLN A 254 -1.46 -0.20 -19.48
C GLN A 254 -2.07 -1.24 -18.52
N TRP A 255 -1.84 -1.14 -17.20
CA TRP A 255 -2.50 -2.00 -16.22
C TRP A 255 -4.01 -1.92 -16.30
N ASN A 256 -4.56 -0.70 -16.39
CA ASN A 256 -5.99 -0.50 -16.45
C ASN A 256 -6.59 -1.10 -17.73
N LYS A 257 -5.87 -1.03 -18.88
CA LYS A 257 -6.28 -1.70 -20.10
C LYS A 257 -6.38 -3.22 -19.92
N LEU A 258 -5.35 -3.85 -19.34
CA LEU A 258 -5.34 -5.31 -19.11
C LEU A 258 -6.39 -5.73 -18.08
N TYR A 259 -6.54 -4.95 -16.99
CA TYR A 259 -7.59 -5.16 -15.99
C TYR A 259 -8.99 -5.15 -16.62
N ASN A 260 -9.28 -4.15 -17.45
CA ASN A 260 -10.59 -4.02 -18.08
C ASN A 260 -10.91 -5.23 -18.97
N VAL A 261 -9.95 -5.73 -19.74
CA VAL A 261 -10.14 -6.95 -20.55
C VAL A 261 -10.50 -8.15 -19.68
N LEU A 262 -9.78 -8.37 -18.58
CA LEU A 262 -10.07 -9.47 -17.65
C LEU A 262 -11.44 -9.29 -16.98
N ASN A 263 -11.72 -8.10 -16.47
CA ASN A 263 -12.96 -7.77 -15.78
C ASN A 263 -14.18 -7.93 -16.70
N ASP A 264 -14.11 -7.41 -17.93
CA ASP A 264 -15.22 -7.46 -18.90
C ASP A 264 -15.50 -8.89 -19.38
N ASN A 265 -14.45 -9.72 -19.50
CA ASN A 265 -14.63 -11.11 -19.87
C ASN A 265 -15.22 -11.92 -18.71
N LEU A 266 -14.68 -11.76 -17.50
CA LEU A 266 -15.12 -12.53 -16.33
C LEU A 266 -16.53 -12.14 -15.85
N LYS A 267 -16.93 -10.86 -16.01
CA LYS A 267 -18.29 -10.39 -15.69
C LYS A 267 -19.39 -11.04 -16.53
N LYS A 268 -19.05 -11.61 -17.69
CA LYS A 268 -20.01 -12.36 -18.53
C LYS A 268 -20.44 -13.70 -17.91
N GLN A 269 -19.62 -14.23 -16.97
CA GLN A 269 -19.91 -15.46 -16.27
C GLN A 269 -20.77 -15.19 -15.04
N ASN A 270 -21.96 -15.76 -14.98
CA ASN A 270 -22.83 -15.69 -13.83
C ASN A 270 -22.15 -16.27 -12.57
N GLY A 271 -22.35 -15.63 -11.42
CA GLY A 271 -21.82 -16.07 -10.14
C GLY A 271 -20.41 -15.57 -9.81
N ILE A 272 -19.78 -14.79 -10.69
CA ILE A 272 -18.55 -14.05 -10.37
C ILE A 272 -18.93 -12.61 -10.02
N PHE A 273 -18.57 -12.17 -8.82
CA PHE A 273 -18.85 -10.83 -8.31
C PHE A 273 -17.58 -10.00 -8.26
N PHE A 274 -17.68 -8.76 -8.76
CA PHE A 274 -16.64 -7.76 -8.70
C PHE A 274 -17.06 -6.61 -7.78
N PRO A 275 -16.13 -5.97 -7.06
CA PRO A 275 -16.44 -4.77 -6.32
C PRO A 275 -16.88 -3.66 -7.28
N ASN A 276 -17.87 -2.87 -6.86
CA ASN A 276 -18.23 -1.67 -7.58
C ASN A 276 -17.14 -0.61 -7.35
N ARG A 277 -16.70 0.01 -8.44
CA ARG A 277 -15.80 1.17 -8.37
C ARG A 277 -16.61 2.44 -8.56
N ASP A 278 -16.27 3.44 -7.76
CA ASP A 278 -16.90 4.75 -7.84
C ASP A 278 -16.43 5.48 -9.11
N SER A 279 -17.29 6.33 -9.69
CA SER A 279 -16.94 7.15 -10.87
C SER A 279 -15.81 8.14 -10.59
N ASP A 280 -15.64 8.56 -9.34
CA ASP A 280 -14.58 9.47 -8.92
C ASP A 280 -13.23 8.76 -8.71
N GLU A 281 -13.23 7.40 -8.72
CA GLU A 281 -12.02 6.61 -8.56
C GLU A 281 -11.32 6.39 -9.90
N TYR A 282 -10.09 6.87 -10.03
CA TYR A 282 -9.13 6.40 -11.03
C TYR A 282 -8.20 5.38 -10.37
N PHE A 283 -8.45 4.09 -10.59
CA PHE A 283 -7.73 3.00 -9.94
C PHE A 283 -6.46 2.59 -10.69
N VAL A 284 -5.66 1.72 -10.07
CA VAL A 284 -4.51 1.06 -10.70
C VAL A 284 -4.78 -0.44 -10.76
N GLY A 285 -5.07 -0.95 -11.94
CA GLY A 285 -5.46 -2.34 -12.20
C GLY A 285 -4.29 -3.33 -12.22
N SER A 286 -3.33 -3.22 -11.30
CA SER A 286 -2.16 -4.11 -11.21
C SER A 286 -2.47 -5.51 -10.65
N SER A 287 -3.68 -5.71 -10.17
CA SER A 287 -4.27 -6.99 -9.76
C SER A 287 -5.78 -6.96 -9.87
N ILE A 288 -6.40 -8.13 -9.95
CA ILE A 288 -7.86 -8.26 -10.02
C ILE A 288 -8.34 -9.14 -8.87
N GLN A 289 -9.37 -8.66 -8.17
CA GLN A 289 -10.05 -9.39 -7.11
C GLN A 289 -11.50 -9.63 -7.52
N PHE A 290 -11.97 -10.82 -7.29
CA PHE A 290 -13.35 -11.22 -7.53
C PHE A 290 -13.80 -12.24 -6.49
N ARG A 291 -15.12 -12.41 -6.36
CA ARG A 291 -15.73 -13.31 -5.39
C ARG A 291 -16.64 -14.31 -6.09
N ILE A 292 -16.64 -15.57 -5.61
CA ILE A 292 -17.52 -16.63 -6.09
C ILE A 292 -18.22 -17.24 -4.86
N ASP A 293 -19.41 -16.74 -4.54
CA ASP A 293 -20.10 -17.08 -3.29
C ASP A 293 -20.66 -18.52 -3.29
N SER A 294 -20.94 -19.10 -4.46
CA SER A 294 -21.54 -20.43 -4.59
C SER A 294 -20.62 -21.60 -4.28
N LEU A 295 -19.29 -21.41 -4.33
CA LEU A 295 -18.36 -22.52 -4.13
C LEU A 295 -18.18 -22.84 -2.64
N ASN A 296 -18.14 -24.12 -2.29
CA ASN A 296 -17.65 -24.58 -0.98
C ASN A 296 -16.11 -24.68 -0.96
N ASN A 297 -15.53 -24.97 0.19
CA ASN A 297 -14.06 -24.96 0.34
C ASN A 297 -13.35 -26.04 -0.50
N GLU A 298 -13.95 -27.18 -0.73
CA GLU A 298 -13.40 -28.26 -1.58
C GLU A 298 -13.41 -27.84 -3.05
N GLN A 299 -14.53 -27.27 -3.50
CA GLN A 299 -14.67 -26.73 -4.84
C GLN A 299 -13.68 -25.57 -5.09
N ILE A 300 -13.46 -24.69 -4.10
CA ILE A 300 -12.46 -23.62 -4.18
C ILE A 300 -11.05 -24.19 -4.39
N LYS A 301 -10.65 -25.19 -3.60
CA LYS A 301 -9.35 -25.86 -3.72
C LYS A 301 -9.17 -26.52 -5.09
N SER A 302 -10.19 -27.24 -5.55
CA SER A 302 -10.21 -27.87 -6.87
C SER A 302 -10.08 -26.82 -7.98
N PHE A 303 -10.88 -25.76 -7.91
CA PHE A 303 -10.86 -24.65 -8.87
C PHE A 303 -9.46 -23.99 -8.99
N ILE A 304 -8.84 -23.67 -7.86
CA ILE A 304 -7.49 -23.07 -7.84
C ILE A 304 -6.45 -24.03 -8.44
N ASN A 305 -6.50 -25.31 -8.05
CA ASN A 305 -5.57 -26.32 -8.54
C ASN A 305 -5.72 -26.53 -10.06
N ASN A 306 -6.96 -26.57 -10.56
CA ASN A 306 -7.24 -26.72 -11.98
C ASN A 306 -6.74 -25.51 -12.78
N CYS A 307 -7.01 -24.27 -12.31
CA CYS A 307 -6.49 -23.06 -12.90
C CYS A 307 -4.95 -23.09 -12.93
N LYS A 308 -4.31 -23.47 -11.83
CA LYS A 308 -2.85 -23.56 -11.71
C LYS A 308 -2.26 -24.58 -12.68
N ALA A 309 -2.89 -25.73 -12.85
CA ALA A 309 -2.47 -26.77 -13.81
C ALA A 309 -2.48 -26.27 -15.27
N ARG A 310 -3.25 -25.23 -15.56
CA ARG A 310 -3.33 -24.54 -16.85
C ARG A 310 -2.53 -23.24 -16.90
N GLY A 311 -1.67 -22.96 -15.91
CA GLY A 311 -0.80 -21.80 -15.85
C GLY A 311 -1.42 -20.52 -15.28
N VAL A 312 -2.64 -20.59 -14.70
CA VAL A 312 -3.32 -19.45 -14.09
C VAL A 312 -3.23 -19.55 -12.56
N GLU A 313 -2.40 -18.72 -11.94
CA GLU A 313 -2.19 -18.70 -10.48
C GLU A 313 -3.20 -17.77 -9.81
N LEU A 314 -4.21 -18.34 -9.16
CA LEU A 314 -5.15 -17.65 -8.30
C LEU A 314 -4.74 -17.80 -6.83
N LYS A 315 -4.87 -16.73 -6.06
CA LYS A 315 -4.72 -16.75 -4.60
C LYS A 315 -6.10 -16.68 -3.97
N TRP A 316 -6.27 -17.39 -2.86
CA TRP A 316 -7.51 -17.40 -2.09
C TRP A 316 -7.28 -16.76 -0.72
N PHE A 317 -8.01 -15.67 -0.42
CA PHE A 317 -7.89 -14.99 0.87
C PHE A 317 -8.60 -15.72 2.02
N GLY A 318 -9.46 -16.68 1.72
CA GLY A 318 -10.24 -17.42 2.71
C GLY A 318 -9.53 -18.64 3.30
N ASP A 319 -8.32 -18.98 2.85
CA ASP A 319 -7.58 -20.11 3.41
C ASP A 319 -7.27 -19.86 4.90
N GLU A 320 -7.55 -20.86 5.74
CA GLU A 320 -7.26 -20.81 7.17
C GLU A 320 -5.76 -20.81 7.45
N LYS A 321 -4.98 -21.44 6.58
CA LYS A 321 -3.53 -21.44 6.66
C LYS A 321 -2.98 -20.27 5.85
N PRO A 322 -2.22 -19.35 6.48
CA PRO A 322 -1.53 -18.30 5.75
C PRO A 322 -0.62 -18.90 4.67
N VAL A 323 -0.78 -18.44 3.43
CA VAL A 323 0.06 -18.86 2.30
C VAL A 323 0.64 -17.64 1.65
N ALA A 324 1.96 -17.51 1.65
CA ALA A 324 2.69 -16.37 1.11
C ALA A 324 2.14 -15.03 1.65
N TYR A 325 1.60 -14.19 0.79
CA TYR A 325 1.07 -12.85 1.17
C TYR A 325 -0.44 -12.85 1.48
N THR A 326 -1.10 -14.02 1.45
CA THR A 326 -2.51 -14.12 1.81
C THR A 326 -2.63 -14.66 3.23
N SER A 327 -2.94 -13.76 4.17
CA SER A 327 -3.29 -14.13 5.53
C SER A 327 -4.57 -13.44 5.93
N ARG A 328 -5.47 -14.17 6.60
CA ARG A 328 -6.66 -13.60 7.20
C ARG A 328 -6.26 -12.89 8.49
N TYR A 329 -6.97 -11.80 8.82
CA TYR A 329 -6.70 -11.02 10.02
C TYR A 329 -6.78 -11.87 11.31
N ASP A 330 -7.62 -12.89 11.35
CA ASP A 330 -7.81 -13.78 12.50
C ASP A 330 -6.66 -14.79 12.71
N SER A 331 -5.69 -14.86 11.79
CA SER A 331 -4.44 -15.61 11.94
C SER A 331 -3.31 -14.80 12.61
N TRP A 332 -3.46 -13.50 12.82
CA TRP A 332 -2.42 -12.62 13.36
C TRP A 332 -2.36 -12.67 14.88
N LYS A 333 -1.82 -13.75 15.43
CA LYS A 333 -1.76 -14.04 16.88
C LYS A 333 -0.91 -13.06 17.71
N TYR A 334 -0.23 -12.11 17.07
CA TYR A 334 0.48 -11.03 17.74
C TYR A 334 -0.45 -9.87 18.17
N LEU A 335 -1.71 -9.89 17.74
CA LEU A 335 -2.72 -8.96 18.19
C LEU A 335 -3.35 -9.46 19.49
N ASP A 336 -3.45 -8.60 20.51
CA ASP A 336 -3.96 -8.96 21.83
C ASP A 336 -5.43 -9.43 21.82
N ASN A 337 -6.25 -8.77 21.00
CA ASN A 337 -7.68 -9.06 20.87
C ASN A 337 -8.07 -9.11 19.41
N ILE A 338 -8.34 -10.30 18.90
CA ILE A 338 -8.81 -10.52 17.53
C ILE A 338 -10.33 -10.51 17.53
N PRO A 339 -11.00 -9.43 17.02
CA PRO A 339 -12.46 -9.38 16.99
C PRO A 339 -13.02 -10.32 15.93
N ARG A 340 -14.25 -10.79 16.13
CA ARG A 340 -14.97 -11.46 15.05
C ARG A 340 -15.59 -10.42 14.12
N LEU A 341 -15.05 -10.26 12.93
CA LEU A 341 -15.52 -9.35 11.89
C LEU A 341 -16.31 -10.16 10.86
N ALA A 342 -17.62 -10.12 11.00
CA ALA A 342 -18.52 -11.03 10.27
C ALA A 342 -18.46 -10.81 8.75
N ASN A 343 -18.45 -9.56 8.30
CA ASN A 343 -18.37 -9.25 6.87
C ASN A 343 -17.00 -9.59 6.29
N THR A 344 -15.91 -9.22 6.97
CA THR A 344 -14.55 -9.56 6.53
C THR A 344 -14.40 -11.07 6.34
N LEU A 345 -14.84 -11.89 7.32
CA LEU A 345 -14.77 -13.34 7.22
C LEU A 345 -15.60 -13.89 6.06
N ARG A 346 -16.85 -13.42 5.93
CA ARG A 346 -17.74 -13.83 4.84
C ARG A 346 -17.18 -13.49 3.47
N ILE A 347 -16.69 -12.27 3.31
CA ILE A 347 -16.18 -11.77 2.04
C ILE A 347 -14.89 -12.47 1.66
N LEU A 348 -13.91 -12.51 2.56
CA LEU A 348 -12.60 -13.12 2.27
C LEU A 348 -12.69 -14.62 2.04
N ALA A 349 -13.64 -15.34 2.70
CA ALA A 349 -13.88 -16.75 2.48
C ALA A 349 -14.15 -17.14 1.01
N LYS A 350 -14.56 -16.18 0.19
CA LYS A 350 -14.94 -16.39 -1.21
C LYS A 350 -14.12 -15.52 -2.19
N THR A 351 -13.11 -14.81 -1.69
CA THR A 351 -12.33 -13.83 -2.48
C THR A 351 -11.09 -14.47 -3.10
N PHE A 352 -10.96 -14.30 -4.40
CA PHE A 352 -9.80 -14.66 -5.20
C PHE A 352 -9.01 -13.42 -5.61
N ASP A 353 -7.71 -13.57 -5.79
CA ASP A 353 -6.78 -12.51 -6.18
C ASP A 353 -5.82 -13.02 -7.27
N MET A 354 -5.63 -12.24 -8.29
CA MET A 354 -4.62 -12.48 -9.32
C MET A 354 -3.87 -11.20 -9.65
N ARG A 355 -2.55 -11.28 -9.74
CA ARG A 355 -1.73 -10.19 -10.26
C ARG A 355 -1.84 -10.06 -11.76
N ILE A 356 -1.65 -8.85 -12.25
CA ILE A 356 -1.63 -8.53 -13.68
C ILE A 356 -0.24 -7.95 -14.00
N PRO A 357 0.76 -8.79 -14.33
CA PRO A 357 2.06 -8.30 -14.78
C PRO A 357 1.93 -7.53 -16.10
N LEU A 358 2.73 -6.47 -16.28
CA LEU A 358 2.75 -5.71 -17.54
C LEU A 358 3.36 -6.50 -18.72
N THR A 359 3.90 -7.68 -18.46
CA THR A 359 4.32 -8.63 -19.50
C THR A 359 3.14 -9.33 -20.17
N PHE A 360 1.94 -9.28 -19.57
CA PHE A 360 0.74 -9.81 -20.21
C PHE A 360 0.32 -8.94 -21.39
N THR A 361 -0.18 -9.62 -22.42
CA THR A 361 -0.86 -9.01 -23.56
C THR A 361 -2.39 -9.10 -23.39
N VAL A 362 -3.14 -8.39 -24.22
CA VAL A 362 -4.60 -8.53 -24.29
C VAL A 362 -5.00 -9.98 -24.63
N GLN A 363 -4.21 -10.66 -25.47
CA GLN A 363 -4.41 -12.07 -25.82
C GLN A 363 -4.28 -12.97 -24.59
N ASP A 364 -3.25 -12.75 -23.76
CA ASP A 364 -3.07 -13.53 -22.54
C ASP A 364 -4.24 -13.31 -21.57
N CYS A 365 -4.72 -12.08 -21.41
CA CYS A 365 -5.89 -11.79 -20.59
C CYS A 365 -7.16 -12.51 -21.09
N ASN A 366 -7.37 -12.63 -22.41
CA ASN A 366 -8.47 -13.39 -22.98
C ASN A 366 -8.34 -14.90 -22.68
N ILE A 367 -7.13 -15.46 -22.83
CA ILE A 367 -6.87 -16.87 -22.52
C ILE A 367 -7.06 -17.14 -21.02
N ILE A 368 -6.52 -16.30 -20.15
CA ILE A 368 -6.66 -16.39 -18.69
C ILE A 368 -8.15 -16.36 -18.30
N SER A 369 -8.91 -15.41 -18.80
CA SER A 369 -10.35 -15.32 -18.53
C SER A 369 -11.11 -16.58 -18.96
N LYS A 370 -10.80 -17.11 -20.14
CA LYS A 370 -11.39 -18.36 -20.66
C LYS A 370 -11.07 -19.53 -19.73
N ILE A 371 -9.82 -19.68 -19.30
CA ILE A 371 -9.40 -20.75 -18.37
C ILE A 371 -10.19 -20.65 -17.07
N ILE A 372 -10.26 -19.47 -16.46
CA ILE A 372 -10.99 -19.24 -15.20
C ILE A 372 -12.47 -19.64 -15.35
N ILE A 373 -13.12 -19.25 -16.42
CA ILE A 373 -14.53 -19.55 -16.68
C ILE A 373 -14.74 -21.07 -16.86
N GLU A 374 -13.93 -21.72 -17.69
CA GLU A 374 -14.03 -23.16 -17.95
C GLU A 374 -13.82 -23.99 -16.70
N GLU A 375 -12.82 -23.64 -15.88
CA GLU A 375 -12.55 -24.38 -14.62
C GLU A 375 -13.59 -24.08 -13.54
N LEU A 376 -14.20 -22.90 -13.52
CA LEU A 376 -15.34 -22.61 -12.66
C LEU A 376 -16.55 -23.47 -13.01
N GLN A 377 -16.90 -23.57 -14.29
CA GLN A 377 -18.03 -24.39 -14.76
C GLN A 377 -17.84 -25.87 -14.42
N LYS A 378 -16.62 -26.40 -14.48
CA LYS A 378 -16.31 -27.81 -14.12
C LYS A 378 -16.55 -28.13 -12.65
N VAL A 379 -16.28 -27.18 -11.76
CA VAL A 379 -16.43 -27.40 -10.31
C VAL A 379 -17.84 -27.08 -9.80
N GLN A 380 -18.66 -26.42 -10.61
CA GLN A 380 -20.08 -26.15 -10.30
C GLN A 380 -21.02 -27.27 -10.76
N ASN A 381 -20.61 -28.07 -11.75
CA ASN A 381 -21.31 -29.28 -12.23
C ASN A 381 -20.89 -30.51 -11.41
#